data_347f516483cfcae08a80762fef53457a
#
_entry.id   347f516483cfcae08a80762fef53457a
#
_cell.length_a   1.000
_cell.length_b   1.000
_cell.length_c   1.000
_cell.angle_alpha   90.00
_cell.angle_beta   90.00
_cell.angle_gamma   90.00
#
_symmetry.space_group_name_H-M   'P 1'
#
loop_
_entity.id
_entity.type
_entity.pdbx_description
1 polymer ?
#
loop_
_entity_poly.entity_id
_entity_poly.type
_entity_poly.pdbx_seq_one_letter_code
_entity_poly.pdbx_strand_id
1 'polypeptide(L)'
;QSVCTVDHAQRAWQRYEDFLKDPGPIVIGAVQGASCFGPMYEFAFILDADLRKRKLRDRVPMTLVTSEPYIGHMGLGGVGDSKGLMESELRQRHIRWVTNAKVLEAGPDSLRVAEHDEQGQPRKEHVLPFRYAMLLPAFQGVAAVAAVEGLCNPRGFVIVDKHQRSPKFPKIFAAGVCVAIPPVEATPVPTDAPKTGFMI
;
A
#
# COMPACT_ATOMS: atom_id res chain seq x y z
N GLN A 1 10.35 -2.86 4.89
CA GLN A 1 10.37 -1.48 5.42
C GLN A 1 9.29 -0.64 4.74
N SER A 2 8.95 0.50 5.31
CA SER A 2 8.02 1.47 4.71
C SER A 2 8.71 2.82 4.50
N VAL A 3 8.02 3.76 3.87
CA VAL A 3 8.48 5.15 3.65
C VAL A 3 7.49 6.17 4.25
N CYS A 4 6.65 5.73 5.20
CA CYS A 4 5.55 6.54 5.72
C CYS A 4 5.98 7.64 6.71
N THR A 5 7.21 7.63 7.21
CA THR A 5 7.77 8.66 8.10
C THR A 5 9.15 9.09 7.60
N VAL A 6 9.62 10.24 8.06
CA VAL A 6 10.97 10.75 7.70
C VAL A 6 12.06 9.72 8.03
N ASP A 7 12.04 9.17 9.24
CA ASP A 7 13.03 8.16 9.67
C ASP A 7 12.95 6.87 8.82
N HIS A 8 11.73 6.48 8.42
CA HIS A 8 11.56 5.33 7.51
C HIS A 8 12.13 5.64 6.14
N ALA A 9 11.89 6.83 5.60
CA ALA A 9 12.41 7.25 4.31
C ALA A 9 13.94 7.33 4.29
N GLN A 10 14.54 7.86 5.36
CA GLN A 10 16.01 7.90 5.51
C GLN A 10 16.61 6.50 5.53
N ARG A 11 16.04 5.57 6.33
CA ARG A 11 16.49 4.18 6.35
C ARG A 11 16.27 3.47 5.02
N ALA A 12 15.16 3.75 4.34
CA ALA A 12 14.88 3.20 3.02
C ALA A 12 15.92 3.67 1.99
N TRP A 13 16.31 4.94 2.05
CA TRP A 13 17.36 5.50 1.20
C TRP A 13 18.70 4.83 1.44
N GLN A 14 19.16 4.74 2.68
CA GLN A 14 20.42 4.07 3.03
C GLN A 14 20.45 2.62 2.53
N ARG A 15 19.36 1.87 2.73
CA ARG A 15 19.26 0.50 2.21
C ARG A 15 19.22 0.44 0.69
N TYR A 16 18.67 1.44 0.03
CA TYR A 16 18.72 1.54 -1.42
C TYR A 16 20.14 1.80 -1.93
N GLU A 17 20.89 2.66 -1.26
CA GLU A 17 22.32 2.87 -1.58
C GLU A 17 23.15 1.58 -1.41
N ASP A 18 22.87 0.78 -0.39
CA ASP A 18 23.51 -0.53 -0.22
C ASP A 18 23.04 -1.55 -1.28
N PHE A 19 21.76 -1.55 -1.60
CA PHE A 19 21.20 -2.36 -2.69
C PHE A 19 21.87 -2.06 -4.04
N LEU A 20 22.21 -0.82 -4.34
CA LEU A 20 22.87 -0.44 -5.59
C LEU A 20 24.28 -1.05 -5.73
N LYS A 21 24.94 -1.43 -4.65
CA LYS A 21 26.25 -2.11 -4.66
C LYS A 21 26.15 -3.58 -5.05
N ASP A 22 25.03 -4.25 -4.68
CA ASP A 22 24.75 -5.65 -5.00
C ASP A 22 23.26 -5.79 -5.39
N PRO A 23 22.87 -5.33 -6.60
CA PRO A 23 21.49 -5.30 -7.03
C PRO A 23 20.92 -6.70 -7.29
N GLY A 24 19.66 -6.87 -6.94
CA GLY A 24 18.90 -8.10 -7.10
C GLY A 24 17.39 -7.83 -7.16
N PRO A 25 16.54 -8.82 -6.88
CA PRO A 25 15.09 -8.65 -6.97
C PRO A 25 14.57 -7.58 -6.01
N ILE A 26 13.56 -6.83 -6.48
CA ILE A 26 12.83 -5.83 -5.70
C ILE A 26 11.38 -6.30 -5.52
N VAL A 27 10.86 -6.18 -4.30
CA VAL A 27 9.43 -6.33 -4.01
C VAL A 27 8.88 -5.01 -3.45
N ILE A 28 7.83 -4.50 -4.09
CA ILE A 28 7.11 -3.30 -3.65
C ILE A 28 5.68 -3.71 -3.40
N GLY A 29 5.06 -3.24 -2.32
CA GLY A 29 3.70 -3.67 -2.08
C GLY A 29 2.89 -2.78 -1.15
N ALA A 30 1.59 -3.07 -1.11
CA ALA A 30 0.64 -2.59 -0.14
C ALA A 30 -0.05 -3.79 0.51
N VAL A 31 0.11 -3.90 1.84
CA VAL A 31 -0.41 -5.06 2.58
C VAL A 31 -1.93 -4.97 2.77
N GLN A 32 -2.53 -6.06 3.22
CA GLN A 32 -3.95 -6.10 3.59
C GLN A 32 -4.32 -4.97 4.56
N GLY A 33 -5.46 -4.33 4.31
CA GLY A 33 -5.93 -3.18 5.07
C GLY A 33 -5.18 -1.88 4.79
N ALA A 34 -4.30 -1.84 3.80
CA ALA A 34 -3.70 -0.59 3.33
C ALA A 34 -4.76 0.31 2.70
N SER A 35 -4.56 1.63 2.84
CA SER A 35 -5.44 2.67 2.30
C SER A 35 -4.74 3.63 1.33
N CYS A 36 -3.46 3.41 1.03
CA CYS A 36 -2.65 4.29 0.17
C CYS A 36 -1.96 3.46 -0.91
N PHE A 37 -2.63 3.23 -2.03
CA PHE A 37 -2.09 2.43 -3.15
C PHE A 37 -1.28 3.29 -4.14
N GLY A 38 -1.68 4.54 -4.36
CA GLY A 38 -0.97 5.48 -5.23
C GLY A 38 0.55 5.54 -4.99
N PRO A 39 1.01 5.77 -3.75
CA PRO A 39 2.44 5.80 -3.43
C PRO A 39 3.18 4.49 -3.73
N MET A 40 2.51 3.34 -3.71
CA MET A 40 3.11 2.06 -4.11
C MET A 40 3.47 2.05 -5.61
N TYR A 41 2.55 2.46 -6.47
CA TYR A 41 2.79 2.57 -7.91
C TYR A 41 3.85 3.61 -8.22
N GLU A 42 3.72 4.79 -7.62
CA GLU A 42 4.69 5.89 -7.78
C GLU A 42 6.10 5.44 -7.40
N PHE A 43 6.26 4.79 -6.25
CA PHE A 43 7.56 4.28 -5.79
C PHE A 43 8.14 3.25 -6.76
N ALA A 44 7.30 2.35 -7.29
CA ALA A 44 7.74 1.37 -8.29
C ALA A 44 8.25 2.05 -9.57
N PHE A 45 7.56 3.07 -10.06
CA PHE A 45 7.96 3.80 -11.26
C PHE A 45 9.20 4.67 -11.04
N ILE A 46 9.36 5.28 -9.88
CA ILE A 46 10.56 6.03 -9.51
C ILE A 46 11.79 5.11 -9.48
N LEU A 47 11.67 3.92 -8.87
CA LEU A 47 12.76 2.94 -8.84
C LEU A 47 13.09 2.43 -10.25
N ASP A 48 12.09 2.11 -11.07
CA ASP A 48 12.31 1.72 -12.46
C ASP A 48 13.10 2.79 -13.22
N ALA A 49 12.69 4.07 -13.09
CA ALA A 49 13.35 5.19 -13.75
C ALA A 49 14.80 5.39 -13.27
N ASP A 50 15.06 5.33 -11.96
CA ASP A 50 16.42 5.46 -11.42
C ASP A 50 17.32 4.30 -11.83
N LEU A 51 16.81 3.07 -11.79
CA LEU A 51 17.55 1.88 -12.22
C LEU A 51 17.88 1.92 -13.73
N ARG A 52 16.97 2.44 -14.57
CA ARG A 52 17.25 2.68 -15.99
C ARG A 52 18.34 3.72 -16.19
N LYS A 53 18.26 4.84 -15.50
CA LYS A 53 19.30 5.89 -15.51
C LYS A 53 20.65 5.35 -15.11
N ARG A 54 20.70 4.42 -14.15
CA ARG A 54 21.93 3.75 -13.68
C ARG A 54 22.35 2.56 -14.54
N LYS A 55 21.58 2.17 -15.56
CA LYS A 55 21.83 0.99 -16.41
C LYS A 55 21.83 -0.33 -15.61
N LEU A 56 21.03 -0.42 -14.55
CA LEU A 56 20.91 -1.57 -13.69
C LEU A 56 19.58 -2.32 -13.89
N ARG A 57 18.59 -1.71 -14.55
CA ARG A 57 17.21 -2.21 -14.60
C ARG A 57 17.08 -3.64 -15.10
N ASP A 58 17.86 -4.04 -16.10
CA ASP A 58 17.81 -5.39 -16.71
C ASP A 58 18.29 -6.49 -15.76
N ARG A 59 19.04 -6.12 -14.72
CA ARG A 59 19.55 -7.04 -13.67
C ARG A 59 18.64 -7.12 -12.46
N VAL A 60 17.57 -6.32 -12.41
CA VAL A 60 16.72 -6.14 -11.24
C VAL A 60 15.28 -6.55 -11.58
N PRO A 61 14.90 -7.82 -11.37
CA PRO A 61 13.50 -8.22 -11.44
C PRO A 61 12.67 -7.43 -10.40
N MET A 62 11.53 -6.87 -10.84
CA MET A 62 10.63 -6.12 -9.95
C MET A 62 9.28 -6.83 -9.88
N THR A 63 8.74 -6.94 -8.67
CA THR A 63 7.41 -7.51 -8.41
C THR A 63 6.62 -6.58 -7.51
N LEU A 64 5.41 -6.25 -7.93
CA LEU A 64 4.45 -5.49 -7.15
C LEU A 64 3.46 -6.46 -6.48
N VAL A 65 3.20 -6.27 -5.18
CA VAL A 65 2.29 -7.10 -4.39
C VAL A 65 1.24 -6.20 -3.77
N THR A 66 -0.03 -6.48 -4.02
CA THR A 66 -1.10 -5.64 -3.51
C THR A 66 -2.31 -6.44 -3.04
N SER A 67 -2.94 -5.96 -1.98
CA SER A 67 -4.24 -6.47 -1.53
C SER A 67 -5.40 -6.09 -2.46
N GLU A 68 -5.19 -5.18 -3.41
CA GLU A 68 -6.20 -4.81 -4.39
C GLU A 68 -6.67 -6.02 -5.19
N PRO A 69 -7.97 -6.12 -5.52
CA PRO A 69 -8.51 -7.23 -6.32
C PRO A 69 -7.99 -7.21 -7.78
N TYR A 70 -7.61 -6.05 -8.27
CA TYR A 70 -6.96 -5.84 -9.57
C TYR A 70 -6.09 -4.58 -9.53
N ILE A 71 -5.13 -4.50 -10.43
CA ILE A 71 -4.25 -3.33 -10.58
C ILE A 71 -5.07 -2.08 -10.91
N GLY A 72 -4.81 -1.00 -10.16
CA GLY A 72 -5.50 0.28 -10.37
C GLY A 72 -6.87 0.38 -9.70
N HIS A 73 -7.25 -0.59 -8.83
CA HIS A 73 -8.45 -0.50 -7.99
C HIS A 73 -8.39 0.68 -7.03
N MET A 74 -7.20 1.00 -6.50
CA MET A 74 -6.89 2.17 -5.66
C MET A 74 -7.67 2.24 -4.33
N GLY A 75 -8.36 1.17 -3.93
CA GLY A 75 -9.31 1.18 -2.81
C GLY A 75 -10.62 1.91 -3.11
N LEU A 76 -10.89 2.24 -4.37
CA LEU A 76 -12.05 3.04 -4.84
C LEU A 76 -12.92 2.32 -5.87
N GLY A 77 -12.64 1.06 -6.16
CA GLY A 77 -13.27 0.36 -7.30
C GLY A 77 -12.70 0.79 -8.66
N GLY A 78 -11.54 1.48 -8.65
CA GLY A 78 -10.94 2.12 -9.82
C GLY A 78 -11.42 3.57 -10.02
N VAL A 79 -10.68 4.32 -10.84
CA VAL A 79 -11.01 5.70 -11.22
C VAL A 79 -10.80 5.83 -12.73
N GLY A 80 -11.88 6.03 -13.49
CA GLY A 80 -11.80 6.04 -14.95
C GLY A 80 -11.18 4.75 -15.46
N ASP A 81 -10.19 4.84 -16.38
CA ASP A 81 -9.43 3.70 -16.90
C ASP A 81 -8.15 3.44 -16.09
N SER A 82 -8.18 3.58 -14.78
CA SER A 82 -7.00 3.34 -13.92
C SER A 82 -6.44 1.92 -14.07
N LYS A 83 -7.31 0.92 -14.29
CA LYS A 83 -6.89 -0.47 -14.51
C LYS A 83 -6.06 -0.59 -15.78
N GLY A 84 -6.60 -0.19 -16.92
CA GLY A 84 -5.92 -0.30 -18.22
C GLY A 84 -4.61 0.47 -18.24
N LEU A 85 -4.62 1.70 -17.72
CA LEU A 85 -3.44 2.54 -17.63
C LEU A 85 -2.34 1.90 -16.78
N MET A 86 -2.64 1.53 -15.53
CA MET A 86 -1.63 1.00 -14.60
C MET A 86 -1.08 -0.37 -15.05
N GLU A 87 -1.94 -1.25 -15.57
CA GLU A 87 -1.46 -2.51 -16.14
C GLU A 87 -0.54 -2.30 -17.35
N SER A 88 -0.88 -1.35 -18.24
CA SER A 88 -0.03 -0.98 -19.37
C SER A 88 1.33 -0.47 -18.92
N GLU A 89 1.35 0.47 -17.96
CA GLU A 89 2.57 1.03 -17.40
C GLU A 89 3.47 -0.02 -16.73
N LEU A 90 2.88 -0.96 -15.99
CA LEU A 90 3.62 -2.06 -15.37
C LEU A 90 4.21 -3.02 -16.41
N ARG A 91 3.42 -3.38 -17.47
CA ARG A 91 3.88 -4.25 -18.55
C ARG A 91 5.05 -3.63 -19.33
N GLN A 92 4.93 -2.34 -19.70
CA GLN A 92 6.00 -1.61 -20.43
C GLN A 92 7.31 -1.54 -19.63
N ARG A 93 7.22 -1.56 -18.30
CA ARG A 93 8.37 -1.55 -17.40
C ARG A 93 8.84 -2.94 -16.97
N HIS A 94 8.22 -4.00 -17.51
CA HIS A 94 8.50 -5.38 -17.10
C HIS A 94 8.42 -5.58 -15.56
N ILE A 95 7.44 -4.94 -14.94
CA ILE A 95 7.13 -5.13 -13.51
C ILE A 95 6.02 -6.17 -13.41
N ARG A 96 6.29 -7.31 -12.78
CA ARG A 96 5.29 -8.34 -12.48
C ARG A 96 4.43 -7.90 -11.31
N TRP A 97 3.24 -8.48 -11.16
CA TRP A 97 2.38 -8.20 -10.01
C TRP A 97 1.61 -9.41 -9.51
N VAL A 98 1.24 -9.35 -8.24
CA VAL A 98 0.32 -10.28 -7.57
C VAL A 98 -0.75 -9.43 -6.89
N THR A 99 -2.01 -9.59 -7.31
CA THR A 99 -3.19 -8.95 -6.74
C THR A 99 -3.92 -9.91 -5.79
N ASN A 100 -4.93 -9.43 -5.06
CA ASN A 100 -5.57 -10.22 -4.00
C ASN A 100 -4.57 -10.90 -3.07
N ALA A 101 -3.45 -10.22 -2.80
CA ALA A 101 -2.32 -10.77 -2.08
C ALA A 101 -2.39 -10.41 -0.60
N LYS A 102 -2.46 -11.43 0.24
CA LYS A 102 -2.31 -11.31 1.69
C LYS A 102 -0.88 -11.64 2.07
N VAL A 103 -0.19 -10.69 2.67
CA VAL A 103 1.15 -10.93 3.22
C VAL A 103 1.01 -11.83 4.44
N LEU A 104 1.65 -12.99 4.39
CA LEU A 104 1.71 -13.97 5.48
C LEU A 104 2.93 -13.73 6.36
N GLU A 105 4.07 -13.43 5.74
CA GLU A 105 5.34 -13.24 6.42
C GLU A 105 6.25 -12.30 5.63
N ALA A 106 6.92 -11.40 6.34
CA ALA A 106 7.95 -10.54 5.79
C ALA A 106 9.29 -10.86 6.48
N GLY A 107 10.08 -11.70 5.83
CA GLY A 107 11.42 -12.09 6.28
C GLY A 107 12.49 -11.03 5.95
N PRO A 108 13.75 -11.33 6.24
CA PRO A 108 14.87 -10.44 5.95
C PRO A 108 15.19 -10.32 4.46
N ASP A 109 14.90 -11.35 3.67
CA ASP A 109 15.28 -11.52 2.27
C ASP A 109 14.18 -12.09 1.37
N SER A 110 13.01 -12.37 1.93
CA SER A 110 11.87 -12.93 1.21
C SER A 110 10.53 -12.48 1.79
N LEU A 111 9.54 -12.40 0.92
CA LEU A 111 8.15 -12.11 1.26
C LEU A 111 7.29 -13.33 0.91
N ARG A 112 6.56 -13.88 1.87
CA ARG A 112 5.59 -14.93 1.65
C ARG A 112 4.19 -14.34 1.58
N VAL A 113 3.49 -14.59 0.48
CA VAL A 113 2.15 -14.06 0.24
C VAL A 113 1.20 -15.16 -0.22
N ALA A 114 -0.06 -15.08 0.22
CA ALA A 114 -1.15 -15.89 -0.30
C ALA A 114 -1.97 -15.05 -1.30
N GLU A 115 -2.02 -15.50 -2.55
CA GLU A 115 -2.94 -15.01 -3.56
C GLU A 115 -4.31 -15.64 -3.34
N HIS A 116 -5.38 -14.83 -3.37
CA HIS A 116 -6.76 -15.28 -3.19
C HIS A 116 -7.55 -15.15 -4.49
N ASP A 117 -8.59 -15.95 -4.63
CA ASP A 117 -9.57 -15.82 -5.69
C ASP A 117 -10.60 -14.72 -5.37
N GLU A 118 -11.56 -14.53 -6.27
CA GLU A 118 -12.65 -13.55 -6.12
C GLU A 118 -13.59 -13.85 -4.94
N GLN A 119 -13.59 -15.09 -4.45
CA GLN A 119 -14.38 -15.55 -3.31
C GLN A 119 -13.59 -15.46 -1.99
N GLY A 120 -12.35 -14.96 -2.03
CA GLY A 120 -11.48 -14.82 -0.87
C GLY A 120 -10.84 -16.13 -0.39
N GLN A 121 -10.88 -17.20 -1.22
CA GLN A 121 -10.21 -18.44 -0.89
C GLN A 121 -8.75 -18.41 -1.32
N PRO A 122 -7.82 -18.95 -0.52
CA PRO A 122 -6.43 -19.08 -0.92
C PRO A 122 -6.29 -19.91 -2.20
N ARG A 123 -5.65 -19.33 -3.22
CA ARG A 123 -5.43 -19.95 -4.54
C ARG A 123 -4.00 -20.44 -4.70
N LYS A 124 -3.05 -19.62 -4.28
CA LYS A 124 -1.63 -19.90 -4.47
C LYS A 124 -0.79 -19.17 -3.43
N GLU A 125 0.24 -19.83 -2.93
CA GLU A 125 1.29 -19.15 -2.17
C GLU A 125 2.49 -18.84 -3.07
N HIS A 126 3.09 -17.67 -2.82
CA HIS A 126 4.30 -17.20 -3.47
C HIS A 126 5.35 -16.93 -2.41
N VAL A 127 6.57 -17.37 -2.65
CA VAL A 127 7.76 -16.93 -1.93
C VAL A 127 8.55 -16.02 -2.87
N LEU A 128 8.61 -14.75 -2.56
CA LEU A 128 9.21 -13.73 -3.39
C LEU A 128 10.53 -13.30 -2.76
N PRO A 129 11.68 -13.75 -3.28
CA PRO A 129 12.97 -13.29 -2.78
C PRO A 129 13.18 -11.83 -3.15
N PHE A 130 13.87 -11.08 -2.27
CA PHE A 130 14.24 -9.70 -2.55
C PHE A 130 15.60 -9.32 -1.94
N ARG A 131 16.26 -8.37 -2.59
CA ARG A 131 17.39 -7.61 -2.04
C ARG A 131 16.94 -6.27 -1.50
N TYR A 132 15.83 -5.76 -2.03
CA TYR A 132 15.20 -4.54 -1.53
C TYR A 132 13.67 -4.72 -1.52
N ALA A 133 13.03 -4.30 -0.44
CA ALA A 133 11.57 -4.33 -0.35
C ALA A 133 11.01 -3.07 0.31
N MET A 134 9.92 -2.54 -0.23
CA MET A 134 9.11 -1.48 0.36
C MET A 134 7.66 -1.93 0.43
N LEU A 135 7.09 -1.92 1.63
CA LEU A 135 5.70 -2.29 1.86
C LEU A 135 4.97 -1.14 2.55
N LEU A 136 3.86 -0.74 2.00
CA LEU A 136 2.93 0.20 2.64
C LEU A 136 2.06 -0.57 3.63
N PRO A 137 2.07 -0.20 4.92
CA PRO A 137 1.30 -0.87 5.96
C PRO A 137 -0.17 -0.44 5.97
N ALA A 138 -1.00 -1.19 6.66
CA ALA A 138 -2.29 -0.69 7.15
C ALA A 138 -2.04 0.43 8.16
N PHE A 139 -2.75 1.55 8.02
CA PHE A 139 -2.65 2.65 8.97
C PHE A 139 -3.48 2.39 10.23
N GLN A 140 -3.05 3.02 11.31
CA GLN A 140 -3.77 3.10 12.58
C GLN A 140 -3.80 4.56 13.03
N GLY A 141 -4.81 4.91 13.81
CA GLY A 141 -4.88 6.23 14.43
C GLY A 141 -3.78 6.45 15.46
N VAL A 142 -3.43 7.70 15.70
CA VAL A 142 -2.41 8.07 16.69
C VAL A 142 -2.92 7.88 18.11
N ALA A 143 -2.08 7.42 19.02
CA ALA A 143 -2.43 7.11 20.41
C ALA A 143 -3.08 8.30 21.15
N ALA A 144 -2.67 9.53 20.84
CA ALA A 144 -3.19 10.74 21.49
C ALA A 144 -4.72 10.91 21.36
N VAL A 145 -5.31 10.49 20.23
CA VAL A 145 -6.77 10.58 20.01
C VAL A 145 -7.45 9.23 20.15
N ALA A 146 -6.75 8.14 19.87
CA ALA A 146 -7.30 6.79 19.96
C ALA A 146 -7.75 6.40 21.37
N ALA A 147 -7.10 6.96 22.40
CA ALA A 147 -7.43 6.73 23.80
C ALA A 147 -8.69 7.47 24.28
N VAL A 148 -9.24 8.40 23.48
CA VAL A 148 -10.45 9.15 23.87
C VAL A 148 -11.69 8.31 23.61
N GLU A 149 -12.33 7.87 24.67
CA GLU A 149 -13.49 6.99 24.60
C GLU A 149 -14.64 7.58 23.76
N GLY A 150 -15.01 6.86 22.69
CA GLY A 150 -16.11 7.22 21.79
C GLY A 150 -15.76 8.32 20.76
N LEU A 151 -14.50 8.75 20.69
CA LEU A 151 -14.04 9.63 19.63
C LEU A 151 -13.63 8.85 18.37
N CYS A 152 -13.03 7.69 18.55
CA CYS A 152 -12.44 6.89 17.47
C CYS A 152 -13.10 5.51 17.33
N ASN A 153 -12.93 4.92 16.14
CA ASN A 153 -13.21 3.49 15.92
C ASN A 153 -12.11 2.62 16.57
N PRO A 154 -12.24 1.27 16.59
CA PRO A 154 -11.24 0.38 17.19
C PRO A 154 -9.83 0.48 16.59
N ARG A 155 -9.70 1.02 15.36
CA ARG A 155 -8.40 1.28 14.71
C ARG A 155 -7.82 2.66 15.04
N GLY A 156 -8.47 3.45 15.89
CA GLY A 156 -8.04 4.79 16.31
C GLY A 156 -8.36 5.92 15.31
N PHE A 157 -9.17 5.67 14.29
CA PHE A 157 -9.62 6.73 13.36
C PHE A 157 -10.83 7.46 13.94
N VAL A 158 -10.84 8.79 13.81
CA VAL A 158 -11.89 9.65 14.35
C VAL A 158 -13.20 9.44 13.61
N ILE A 159 -14.27 9.15 14.36
CA ILE A 159 -15.62 9.01 13.83
C ILE A 159 -16.20 10.40 13.62
N VAL A 160 -16.67 10.68 12.41
CA VAL A 160 -17.28 11.97 12.03
C VAL A 160 -18.60 11.79 11.28
N ASP A 161 -19.42 12.82 11.33
CA ASP A 161 -20.62 12.95 10.50
C ASP A 161 -20.28 13.51 9.09
N LYS A 162 -21.29 13.74 8.25
CA LYS A 162 -21.15 14.32 6.90
C LYS A 162 -20.57 15.76 6.88
N HIS A 163 -20.44 16.40 8.03
CA HIS A 163 -19.84 17.72 8.18
C HIS A 163 -18.44 17.63 8.84
N GLN A 164 -17.82 16.45 8.84
CA GLN A 164 -16.51 16.19 9.44
C GLN A 164 -16.45 16.48 10.94
N ARG A 165 -17.60 16.44 11.64
CA ARG A 165 -17.75 16.72 13.07
C ARG A 165 -17.99 15.43 13.82
N SER A 166 -17.34 15.29 14.99
CA SER A 166 -17.58 14.14 15.88
C SER A 166 -19.03 14.17 16.42
N PRO A 167 -19.80 13.08 16.27
CA PRO A 167 -21.15 13.00 16.85
C PRO A 167 -21.16 13.08 18.38
N LYS A 168 -20.15 12.54 19.03
CA LYS A 168 -20.04 12.54 20.51
C LYS A 168 -19.47 13.86 21.05
N PHE A 169 -18.59 14.52 20.30
CA PHE A 169 -17.91 15.74 20.69
C PHE A 169 -18.14 16.85 19.67
N PRO A 170 -19.24 17.60 19.75
CA PRO A 170 -19.67 18.54 18.68
C PRO A 170 -18.70 19.69 18.36
N LYS A 171 -17.69 19.91 19.21
CA LYS A 171 -16.63 20.91 19.00
C LYS A 171 -15.36 20.31 18.38
N ILE A 172 -15.33 18.98 18.14
CA ILE A 172 -14.19 18.30 17.52
C ILE A 172 -14.54 18.02 16.07
N PHE A 173 -13.64 18.43 15.19
CA PHE A 173 -13.68 18.17 13.75
C PHE A 173 -12.43 17.40 13.36
N ALA A 174 -12.54 16.50 12.38
CA ALA A 174 -11.41 15.79 11.83
C ALA A 174 -11.55 15.66 10.31
N ALA A 175 -10.42 15.79 9.62
CA ALA A 175 -10.34 15.65 8.18
C ALA A 175 -9.05 14.93 7.77
N GLY A 176 -9.03 14.31 6.61
CA GLY A 176 -7.87 13.61 6.07
C GLY A 176 -7.69 12.19 6.61
N VAL A 177 -6.44 11.75 6.66
CA VAL A 177 -6.06 10.35 6.96
C VAL A 177 -6.53 9.87 8.34
N CYS A 178 -6.78 10.79 9.29
CA CYS A 178 -7.23 10.45 10.63
C CYS A 178 -8.72 10.08 10.73
N VAL A 179 -9.51 10.24 9.66
CA VAL A 179 -10.96 10.01 9.66
C VAL A 179 -11.29 8.55 9.42
N ALA A 180 -12.32 8.04 10.13
CA ALA A 180 -12.89 6.72 9.96
C ALA A 180 -13.80 6.66 8.72
N ILE A 181 -13.19 6.50 7.53
CA ILE A 181 -13.91 6.28 6.27
C ILE A 181 -14.01 4.77 6.03
N PRO A 182 -15.23 4.22 5.85
CA PRO A 182 -15.38 2.81 5.55
C PRO A 182 -14.84 2.48 4.15
N PRO A 183 -14.43 1.22 3.88
CA PRO A 183 -14.13 0.75 2.53
C PRO A 183 -15.31 1.03 1.58
N VAL A 184 -15.01 1.35 0.32
CA VAL A 184 -16.03 1.60 -0.72
C VAL A 184 -16.79 0.30 -1.05
N GLU A 185 -16.07 -0.82 -1.00
CA GLU A 185 -16.61 -2.15 -1.24
C GLU A 185 -15.85 -3.22 -0.45
N ALA A 186 -16.46 -4.38 -0.28
CA ALA A 186 -15.77 -5.55 0.26
C ALA A 186 -14.88 -6.17 -0.82
N THR A 187 -13.62 -6.43 -0.48
CA THR A 187 -12.64 -7.06 -1.37
C THR A 187 -12.17 -8.40 -0.81
N PRO A 188 -11.78 -9.38 -1.65
CA PRO A 188 -11.34 -10.71 -1.23
C PRO A 188 -10.23 -10.68 -0.18
N VAL A 189 -9.22 -9.85 -0.39
CA VAL A 189 -8.24 -9.46 0.63
C VAL A 189 -8.57 -8.03 1.07
N PRO A 190 -8.76 -7.76 2.36
CA PRO A 190 -9.23 -6.46 2.80
C PRO A 190 -8.37 -5.30 2.29
N THR A 191 -9.00 -4.36 1.61
CA THR A 191 -8.45 -3.03 1.29
C THR A 191 -9.20 -1.98 2.09
N ASP A 192 -8.54 -0.87 2.41
CA ASP A 192 -9.19 0.27 3.04
C ASP A 192 -9.41 1.40 2.03
N ALA A 193 -10.37 2.27 2.27
CA ALA A 193 -10.59 3.43 1.40
C ALA A 193 -9.41 4.42 1.51
N PRO A 194 -8.93 4.97 0.40
CA PRO A 194 -7.94 6.04 0.44
C PRO A 194 -8.57 7.27 1.08
N LYS A 195 -7.87 7.83 2.05
CA LYS A 195 -8.32 9.01 2.81
C LYS A 195 -7.70 10.27 2.23
N THR A 196 -7.96 10.49 0.95
CA THR A 196 -7.48 11.65 0.21
C THR A 196 -8.47 12.80 0.30
N GLY A 197 -8.05 14.02 -0.07
CA GLY A 197 -8.92 15.20 -0.07
C GLY A 197 -10.15 15.09 -0.97
N PHE A 198 -10.21 14.13 -1.89
CA PHE A 198 -11.41 13.84 -2.70
C PHE A 198 -12.44 12.97 -1.97
N MET A 199 -12.08 12.36 -0.85
CA MET A 199 -12.92 11.45 -0.06
C MET A 199 -13.47 12.14 1.20
N ILE A 200 -13.19 13.41 1.40
CA ILE A 200 -13.53 14.19 2.60
C ILE A 200 -14.49 15.30 2.25
#